data_c85ca3f430318ea3371e38cfdcad4e9f
#
_entry.id   c85ca3f430318ea3371e38cfdcad4e9f
#
_cell.length_a   1.000
_cell.length_b   1.000
_cell.length_c   1.000
_cell.angle_alpha   90.00
_cell.angle_beta   90.00
_cell.angle_gamma   90.00
#
_symmetry.space_group_name_H-M   'P 1'
#
loop_
_entity.id
_entity.type
_entity.pdbx_description
1 polymer ?
#
loop_
_entity_poly.entity_id
_entity_poly.type
_entity_poly.pdbx_seq_one_letter_code
_entity_poly.pdbx_strand_id
1 'polypeptide(L)'
;MNNKNYKIVYCAPAIYSAGGVERVVSVKASYFAEVLGYDVTIIVTEGNGQECFFSLSDKVKVVNLNLGFEELWKVSFFKKIFIYIKKQYKFRKLLKKELMKIRPDITISVLRREINFINSIPDGSCKIGELHVNRSNYRNFSGRDNNIIKKVFAHFWMNGLLNHLKELDRMVVLTEEAKKDWQELPNVTLIPDPIPFKTSRVSTLNSKRVISIGRYTYEKGNDLLLKAWAKVEKKCDDWVLEIFGMGDRNPYIQLLSELGIDESRCSLHRSLRDVREAYLDCSIFALPSRFEGFGLVIIEAMSCGVPVVAFDCENGPRNIIKNYFDGILVTPFDIDEYADNLLRLIHNDNLRYQLGSHAYESSNKYAIEGVALQWKILFDEITGNERI
;
A
#
# COMPACT_ATOMS: atom_id res chain seq x y z
N MET A 1 12.58 -32.50 -1.15
CA MET A 1 11.38 -31.65 -1.39
C MET A 1 11.40 -31.21 -2.84
N ASN A 2 10.50 -31.70 -3.70
CA ASN A 2 10.43 -31.19 -5.07
C ASN A 2 9.88 -29.74 -4.99
N ASN A 3 10.77 -28.76 -5.04
CA ASN A 3 10.35 -27.37 -5.20
C ASN A 3 9.86 -27.21 -6.63
N LYS A 4 8.53 -27.13 -6.83
CA LYS A 4 7.98 -26.76 -8.14
C LYS A 4 8.44 -25.33 -8.43
N ASN A 5 9.07 -25.14 -9.57
CA ASN A 5 9.46 -23.82 -10.04
C ASN A 5 8.26 -23.18 -10.75
N TYR A 6 7.49 -22.38 -10.02
CA TYR A 6 6.32 -21.69 -10.57
C TYR A 6 6.70 -20.60 -11.55
N LYS A 7 5.93 -20.51 -12.63
CA LYS A 7 5.95 -19.38 -13.54
C LYS A 7 4.82 -18.42 -13.16
N ILE A 8 5.17 -17.23 -12.68
CA ILE A 8 4.24 -16.26 -12.11
C ILE A 8 4.20 -15.00 -12.96
N VAL A 9 2.99 -14.51 -13.26
CA VAL A 9 2.80 -13.20 -13.88
C VAL A 9 2.06 -12.29 -12.91
N TYR A 10 2.66 -11.13 -12.58
CA TYR A 10 1.98 -10.01 -11.95
C TYR A 10 1.40 -9.07 -13.00
N CYS A 11 0.13 -8.67 -12.83
CA CYS A 11 -0.52 -7.62 -13.61
C CYS A 11 -0.68 -6.38 -12.72
N ALA A 12 0.07 -5.32 -13.01
CA ALA A 12 0.05 -4.06 -12.27
C ALA A 12 -0.08 -2.86 -13.22
N PRO A 13 -0.61 -1.70 -12.78
CA PRO A 13 -0.66 -0.52 -13.65
C PRO A 13 0.73 0.04 -13.95
N ALA A 14 1.60 0.12 -12.95
CA ALA A 14 2.92 0.72 -13.03
C ALA A 14 3.85 0.15 -11.95
N ILE A 15 5.17 0.38 -12.09
CA ILE A 15 6.21 0.10 -11.10
C ILE A 15 7.24 1.25 -11.02
N TYR A 16 6.93 2.40 -11.63
CA TYR A 16 7.82 3.57 -11.70
C TYR A 16 7.49 4.66 -10.68
N SER A 17 6.44 4.50 -9.89
CA SER A 17 6.05 5.49 -8.88
C SER A 17 6.38 5.05 -7.45
N ALA A 18 6.45 6.03 -6.52
CA ALA A 18 6.74 5.79 -5.10
C ALA A 18 5.48 5.30 -4.33
N GLY A 19 4.67 4.43 -4.92
CA GLY A 19 3.44 3.90 -4.31
C GLY A 19 3.68 2.65 -3.48
N GLY A 20 2.82 2.39 -2.50
CA GLY A 20 2.90 1.18 -1.65
C GLY A 20 2.71 -0.11 -2.45
N VAL A 21 1.79 -0.12 -3.41
CA VAL A 21 1.53 -1.30 -4.27
C VAL A 21 2.75 -1.64 -5.12
N GLU A 22 3.35 -0.62 -5.76
CA GLU A 22 4.56 -0.77 -6.56
C GLU A 22 5.72 -1.34 -5.73
N ARG A 23 5.84 -0.86 -4.48
CA ARG A 23 6.86 -1.33 -3.55
C ARG A 23 6.66 -2.78 -3.17
N VAL A 24 5.46 -3.15 -2.78
CA VAL A 24 5.12 -4.53 -2.37
C VAL A 24 5.28 -5.50 -3.53
N VAL A 25 4.79 -5.16 -4.73
CA VAL A 25 4.96 -6.00 -5.93
C VAL A 25 6.43 -6.20 -6.25
N SER A 26 7.26 -5.12 -6.22
CA SER A 26 8.70 -5.22 -6.48
C SER A 26 9.41 -6.13 -5.47
N VAL A 27 9.10 -6.00 -4.19
CA VAL A 27 9.70 -6.80 -3.11
C VAL A 27 9.31 -8.28 -3.22
N LYS A 28 8.01 -8.57 -3.38
CA LYS A 28 7.54 -9.96 -3.51
C LYS A 28 8.06 -10.62 -4.78
N ALA A 29 7.99 -9.93 -5.93
CA ALA A 29 8.48 -10.44 -7.19
C ALA A 29 9.99 -10.77 -7.12
N SER A 30 10.79 -9.87 -6.53
CA SER A 30 12.22 -10.10 -6.32
C SER A 30 12.47 -11.30 -5.41
N TYR A 31 11.78 -11.39 -4.28
CA TYR A 31 11.93 -12.52 -3.36
C TYR A 31 11.53 -13.86 -3.99
N PHE A 32 10.43 -13.89 -4.74
CA PHE A 32 9.98 -15.09 -5.45
C PHE A 32 11.00 -15.54 -6.49
N ALA A 33 11.62 -14.60 -7.21
CA ALA A 33 12.62 -14.92 -8.23
C ALA A 33 14.00 -15.31 -7.65
N GLU A 34 14.46 -14.60 -6.61
CA GLU A 34 15.81 -14.79 -6.05
C GLU A 34 15.89 -15.94 -5.07
N VAL A 35 14.91 -16.02 -4.15
CA VAL A 35 14.94 -16.93 -3.00
C VAL A 35 14.15 -18.21 -3.28
N LEU A 36 12.93 -18.09 -3.87
CA LEU A 36 12.12 -19.26 -4.18
C LEU A 36 12.44 -19.87 -5.55
N GLY A 37 13.21 -19.16 -6.39
CA GLY A 37 13.65 -19.62 -7.71
C GLY A 37 12.54 -19.62 -8.78
N TYR A 38 11.46 -18.86 -8.61
CA TYR A 38 10.35 -18.80 -9.55
C TYR A 38 10.66 -17.94 -10.79
N ASP A 39 10.07 -18.28 -11.94
CA ASP A 39 10.15 -17.44 -13.14
C ASP A 39 9.07 -16.34 -13.05
N VAL A 40 9.48 -15.13 -12.68
CA VAL A 40 8.55 -14.03 -12.41
C VAL A 40 8.58 -13.01 -13.52
N THR A 41 7.40 -12.65 -14.03
CA THR A 41 7.22 -11.56 -14.99
C THR A 41 6.20 -10.55 -14.45
N ILE A 42 6.51 -9.25 -14.50
CA ILE A 42 5.58 -8.17 -14.20
C ILE A 42 5.10 -7.56 -15.52
N ILE A 43 3.80 -7.56 -15.76
CA ILE A 43 3.18 -6.90 -16.92
C ILE A 43 2.56 -5.59 -16.43
N VAL A 44 3.01 -4.46 -17.01
CA VAL A 44 2.51 -3.12 -16.68
C VAL A 44 1.83 -2.45 -17.87
N THR A 45 0.94 -1.49 -17.60
CA THR A 45 0.18 -0.77 -18.62
C THR A 45 0.65 0.66 -18.86
N GLU A 46 1.38 1.21 -17.90
CA GLU A 46 1.86 2.60 -17.89
C GLU A 46 3.40 2.66 -17.88
N GLY A 47 3.96 3.89 -17.92
CA GLY A 47 5.36 4.13 -17.63
C GLY A 47 6.29 4.20 -18.84
N ASN A 48 5.84 4.01 -20.07
CA ASN A 48 6.51 4.26 -21.36
C ASN A 48 8.05 4.45 -21.29
N GLY A 49 8.78 3.43 -20.81
CA GLY A 49 10.25 3.45 -20.71
C GLY A 49 10.81 4.07 -19.41
N GLN A 50 9.96 4.40 -18.44
CA GLN A 50 10.44 4.84 -17.11
C GLN A 50 11.03 3.65 -16.33
N GLU A 51 12.11 3.93 -15.61
CA GLU A 51 12.73 2.95 -14.72
C GLU A 51 11.86 2.65 -13.50
N CYS A 52 12.05 1.46 -12.92
CA CYS A 52 11.43 1.10 -11.66
C CYS A 52 11.83 2.07 -10.55
N PHE A 53 10.88 2.55 -9.77
CA PHE A 53 11.19 3.45 -8.67
C PHE A 53 11.92 2.72 -7.53
N PHE A 54 11.45 1.51 -7.19
CA PHE A 54 12.08 0.64 -6.21
C PHE A 54 12.98 -0.37 -6.89
N SER A 55 14.00 -0.83 -6.16
CA SER A 55 14.92 -1.88 -6.64
C SER A 55 14.12 -3.14 -7.00
N LEU A 56 14.41 -3.67 -8.18
CA LEU A 56 13.84 -4.91 -8.68
C LEU A 56 14.97 -5.85 -9.04
N SER A 57 14.82 -7.13 -8.73
CA SER A 57 15.81 -8.15 -9.08
C SER A 57 15.96 -8.28 -10.61
N ASP A 58 17.19 -8.45 -11.07
CA ASP A 58 17.49 -8.69 -12.49
C ASP A 58 16.89 -10.01 -13.02
N LYS A 59 16.49 -10.92 -12.13
CA LYS A 59 15.79 -12.15 -12.49
C LYS A 59 14.32 -11.93 -12.82
N VAL A 60 13.72 -10.78 -12.45
CA VAL A 60 12.34 -10.43 -12.75
C VAL A 60 12.24 -9.77 -14.12
N LYS A 61 11.42 -10.34 -14.99
CA LYS A 61 11.14 -9.77 -16.31
C LYS A 61 10.05 -8.70 -16.20
N VAL A 62 10.20 -7.59 -16.92
CA VAL A 62 9.18 -6.53 -17.00
C VAL A 62 8.73 -6.39 -18.45
N VAL A 63 7.41 -6.48 -18.66
CA VAL A 63 6.76 -6.28 -19.96
C VAL A 63 5.83 -5.09 -19.87
N ASN A 64 6.08 -4.02 -20.64
CA ASN A 64 5.21 -2.86 -20.67
C ASN A 64 4.31 -2.89 -21.91
N LEU A 65 2.99 -2.86 -21.71
CA LEU A 65 2.00 -2.83 -22.77
C LEU A 65 1.77 -1.42 -23.35
N ASN A 66 2.31 -0.39 -22.74
CA ASN A 66 2.28 1.02 -23.20
C ASN A 66 0.86 1.48 -23.60
N LEU A 67 -0.10 1.33 -22.70
CA LEU A 67 -1.49 1.68 -22.98
C LEU A 67 -1.81 3.14 -22.65
N GLY A 68 -1.09 3.76 -21.70
CA GLY A 68 -1.22 5.17 -21.36
C GLY A 68 -2.61 5.55 -20.86
N PHE A 69 -3.21 4.79 -19.94
CA PHE A 69 -4.51 5.14 -19.34
C PHE A 69 -4.45 6.43 -18.52
N GLU A 70 -3.26 6.84 -18.05
CA GLU A 70 -3.06 8.09 -17.31
C GLU A 70 -3.39 9.33 -18.15
N GLU A 71 -3.26 9.26 -19.48
CA GLU A 71 -3.63 10.33 -20.39
C GLU A 71 -5.12 10.68 -20.36
N LEU A 72 -5.96 9.74 -19.88
CA LEU A 72 -7.41 9.95 -19.78
C LEU A 72 -7.81 11.04 -18.78
N TRP A 73 -6.94 11.42 -17.86
CA TRP A 73 -7.21 12.50 -16.91
C TRP A 73 -7.30 13.89 -17.58
N LYS A 74 -6.70 14.04 -18.77
CA LYS A 74 -6.65 15.29 -19.53
C LYS A 74 -7.81 15.48 -20.53
N VAL A 75 -8.79 14.56 -20.57
CA VAL A 75 -9.81 14.50 -21.63
C VAL A 75 -11.21 14.73 -21.07
N SER A 76 -12.12 15.38 -21.84
CA SER A 76 -13.52 15.59 -21.47
C SER A 76 -14.28 14.28 -21.28
N PHE A 77 -15.34 14.30 -20.45
CA PHE A 77 -16.03 13.09 -19.95
C PHE A 77 -16.50 12.13 -21.05
N PHE A 78 -17.23 12.58 -22.07
CA PHE A 78 -17.73 11.71 -23.14
C PHE A 78 -16.60 11.10 -23.99
N LYS A 79 -15.61 11.91 -24.34
CA LYS A 79 -14.43 11.47 -25.09
C LYS A 79 -13.62 10.45 -24.27
N LYS A 80 -13.55 10.67 -22.95
CA LYS A 80 -12.90 9.76 -22.00
C LYS A 80 -13.51 8.35 -22.04
N ILE A 81 -14.84 8.21 -22.03
CA ILE A 81 -15.53 6.92 -22.08
C ILE A 81 -15.16 6.17 -23.37
N PHE A 82 -15.24 6.81 -24.51
CA PHE A 82 -14.92 6.17 -25.79
C PHE A 82 -13.47 5.69 -25.87
N ILE A 83 -12.53 6.56 -25.46
CA ILE A 83 -11.10 6.22 -25.43
C ILE A 83 -10.84 5.09 -24.43
N TYR A 84 -11.50 5.13 -23.26
CA TYR A 84 -11.38 4.09 -22.24
C TYR A 84 -11.80 2.72 -22.78
N ILE A 85 -12.96 2.61 -23.45
CA ILE A 85 -13.45 1.36 -24.04
C ILE A 85 -12.45 0.83 -25.08
N LYS A 86 -11.95 1.71 -25.96
CA LYS A 86 -10.96 1.36 -26.98
C LYS A 86 -9.64 0.86 -26.34
N LYS A 87 -9.16 1.55 -25.29
CA LYS A 87 -7.97 1.14 -24.55
C LYS A 87 -8.19 -0.20 -23.82
N GLN A 88 -9.38 -0.43 -23.22
CA GLN A 88 -9.73 -1.71 -22.59
C GLN A 88 -9.71 -2.88 -23.58
N TYR A 89 -10.28 -2.70 -24.78
CA TYR A 89 -10.22 -3.72 -25.82
C TYR A 89 -8.78 -4.04 -26.26
N LYS A 90 -7.95 -2.98 -26.45
CA LYS A 90 -6.52 -3.14 -26.76
C LYS A 90 -5.80 -3.86 -25.62
N PHE A 91 -6.09 -3.50 -24.37
CA PHE A 91 -5.50 -4.11 -23.17
C PHE A 91 -5.80 -5.61 -23.12
N ARG A 92 -7.07 -6.00 -23.24
CA ARG A 92 -7.48 -7.42 -23.29
C ARG A 92 -6.72 -8.19 -24.36
N LYS A 93 -6.59 -7.62 -25.57
CA LYS A 93 -5.89 -8.27 -26.70
C LYS A 93 -4.40 -8.46 -26.42
N LEU A 94 -3.72 -7.43 -25.91
CA LEU A 94 -2.29 -7.46 -25.62
C LEU A 94 -1.99 -8.36 -24.41
N LEU A 95 -2.74 -8.23 -23.32
CA LEU A 95 -2.54 -9.07 -22.14
C LEU A 95 -2.77 -10.56 -22.47
N LYS A 96 -3.84 -10.87 -23.22
CA LYS A 96 -4.07 -12.25 -23.72
C LYS A 96 -2.87 -12.77 -24.52
N LYS A 97 -2.33 -11.95 -25.43
CA LYS A 97 -1.17 -12.34 -26.26
C LYS A 97 0.04 -12.68 -25.38
N GLU A 98 0.36 -11.84 -24.41
CA GLU A 98 1.52 -12.07 -23.52
C GLU A 98 1.29 -13.27 -22.58
N LEU A 99 0.11 -13.43 -21.98
CA LEU A 99 -0.20 -14.57 -21.11
C LEU A 99 -0.16 -15.90 -21.89
N MET A 100 -0.72 -15.95 -23.10
CA MET A 100 -0.66 -17.13 -23.96
C MET A 100 0.77 -17.48 -24.42
N LYS A 101 1.65 -16.48 -24.54
CA LYS A 101 3.08 -16.67 -24.85
C LYS A 101 3.85 -17.16 -23.63
N ILE A 102 3.64 -16.55 -22.46
CA ILE A 102 4.33 -16.89 -21.21
C ILE A 102 3.85 -18.24 -20.68
N ARG A 103 2.56 -18.53 -20.76
CA ARG A 103 1.89 -19.71 -20.17
C ARG A 103 2.26 -19.83 -18.69
N PRO A 104 1.85 -18.86 -17.85
CA PRO A 104 2.14 -18.92 -16.43
C PRO A 104 1.35 -20.04 -15.74
N ASP A 105 1.85 -20.53 -14.60
CA ASP A 105 1.07 -21.36 -13.67
C ASP A 105 0.08 -20.48 -12.88
N ILE A 106 0.50 -19.24 -12.55
CA ILE A 106 -0.24 -18.32 -11.71
C ILE A 106 -0.20 -16.91 -12.31
N THR A 107 -1.36 -16.27 -12.37
CA THR A 107 -1.48 -14.84 -12.71
C THR A 107 -2.05 -14.07 -11.55
N ILE A 108 -1.31 -13.10 -11.02
CA ILE A 108 -1.70 -12.24 -9.89
C ILE A 108 -2.08 -10.85 -10.42
N SER A 109 -3.32 -10.45 -10.19
CA SER A 109 -3.84 -9.12 -10.53
C SER A 109 -3.87 -8.26 -9.27
N VAL A 110 -3.36 -7.03 -9.34
CA VAL A 110 -3.57 -6.04 -8.27
C VAL A 110 -4.96 -5.38 -8.36
N LEU A 111 -5.91 -6.07 -8.97
CA LEU A 111 -7.34 -5.74 -9.07
C LEU A 111 -7.60 -4.34 -9.63
N ARG A 112 -6.91 -3.99 -10.71
CA ARG A 112 -7.16 -2.72 -11.41
C ARG A 112 -8.10 -2.94 -12.60
N ARG A 113 -7.68 -2.62 -13.81
CA ARG A 113 -8.54 -2.64 -15.03
C ARG A 113 -8.68 -4.03 -15.62
N GLU A 114 -7.69 -4.89 -15.41
CA GLU A 114 -7.61 -6.25 -15.93
C GLU A 114 -8.68 -7.17 -15.34
N ILE A 115 -9.15 -6.94 -14.12
CA ILE A 115 -10.19 -7.76 -13.48
C ILE A 115 -11.47 -7.88 -14.32
N ASN A 116 -11.77 -6.89 -15.17
CA ASN A 116 -12.95 -6.92 -16.03
C ASN A 116 -12.92 -8.05 -17.09
N PHE A 117 -11.75 -8.68 -17.33
CA PHE A 117 -11.61 -9.68 -18.39
C PHE A 117 -10.54 -10.74 -18.13
N ILE A 118 -9.76 -10.65 -17.05
CA ILE A 118 -8.61 -11.56 -16.81
C ILE A 118 -9.07 -13.02 -16.70
N ASN A 119 -10.21 -13.27 -16.07
CA ASN A 119 -10.78 -14.62 -15.91
C ASN A 119 -11.17 -15.25 -17.27
N SER A 120 -11.46 -14.43 -18.29
CA SER A 120 -11.83 -14.91 -19.64
C SER A 120 -10.63 -15.26 -20.53
N ILE A 121 -9.39 -15.11 -20.03
CA ILE A 121 -8.18 -15.44 -20.79
C ILE A 121 -7.83 -16.92 -20.57
N PRO A 122 -7.89 -17.79 -21.60
CA PRO A 122 -7.69 -19.22 -21.45
C PRO A 122 -6.20 -19.59 -21.57
N ASP A 123 -5.35 -19.03 -20.69
CA ASP A 123 -3.91 -19.28 -20.65
C ASP A 123 -3.52 -20.46 -19.75
N GLY A 124 -4.51 -21.04 -19.03
CA GLY A 124 -4.34 -22.19 -18.15
C GLY A 124 -3.84 -21.84 -16.75
N SER A 125 -3.56 -20.56 -16.46
CA SER A 125 -3.08 -20.18 -15.12
C SER A 125 -4.21 -20.02 -14.10
N CYS A 126 -3.92 -20.32 -12.83
CA CYS A 126 -4.76 -19.90 -11.71
C CYS A 126 -4.75 -18.37 -11.58
N LYS A 127 -5.91 -17.77 -11.33
CA LYS A 127 -6.10 -16.31 -11.24
C LYS A 127 -6.24 -15.88 -9.79
N ILE A 128 -5.30 -15.08 -9.31
CA ILE A 128 -5.33 -14.48 -7.97
C ILE A 128 -5.56 -12.99 -8.10
N GLY A 129 -6.49 -12.46 -7.29
CA GLY A 129 -6.65 -11.03 -7.10
C GLY A 129 -6.00 -10.60 -5.79
N GLU A 130 -5.22 -9.54 -5.79
CA GLU A 130 -4.60 -8.97 -4.59
C GLU A 130 -5.13 -7.55 -4.35
N LEU A 131 -5.83 -7.34 -3.22
CA LEU A 131 -6.53 -6.10 -2.91
C LEU A 131 -5.74 -5.25 -1.91
N HIS A 132 -5.24 -4.10 -2.38
CA HIS A 132 -4.46 -3.15 -1.58
C HIS A 132 -5.24 -1.93 -1.09
N VAL A 133 -6.55 -1.92 -1.23
CA VAL A 133 -7.42 -0.82 -0.79
C VAL A 133 -8.60 -1.37 -0.02
N ASN A 134 -9.18 -0.58 0.90
CA ASN A 134 -10.40 -0.98 1.58
C ASN A 134 -11.60 -1.00 0.63
N ARG A 135 -12.63 -1.78 0.99
CA ARG A 135 -13.83 -1.95 0.17
C ARG A 135 -14.56 -0.64 -0.10
N SER A 136 -14.66 0.23 0.90
CA SER A 136 -15.34 1.52 0.79
C SER A 136 -14.70 2.46 -0.25
N ASN A 137 -13.40 2.32 -0.48
CA ASN A 137 -12.63 3.11 -1.45
C ASN A 137 -12.35 2.36 -2.75
N TYR A 138 -12.63 1.06 -2.81
CA TYR A 138 -12.38 0.27 -4.00
C TYR A 138 -13.42 0.59 -5.07
N ARG A 139 -12.98 1.31 -6.12
CA ARG A 139 -13.82 1.75 -7.25
C ARG A 139 -15.08 2.52 -6.83
N ASN A 140 -14.99 3.26 -5.72
CA ASN A 140 -16.11 4.03 -5.22
C ASN A 140 -16.41 5.23 -6.13
N PHE A 141 -17.46 5.09 -6.96
CA PHE A 141 -17.99 6.17 -7.79
C PHE A 141 -19.00 7.06 -7.04
N SER A 142 -19.36 6.69 -5.82
CA SER A 142 -20.40 7.36 -5.02
C SER A 142 -19.89 8.60 -4.26
N GLY A 143 -18.65 9.03 -4.49
CA GLY A 143 -18.09 10.20 -3.84
C GLY A 143 -18.99 11.44 -4.00
N ARG A 144 -19.67 11.84 -2.92
CA ARG A 144 -20.41 13.11 -2.68
C ARG A 144 -21.43 13.56 -3.74
N ASP A 145 -21.66 12.79 -4.82
CA ASP A 145 -22.59 13.15 -5.89
C ASP A 145 -23.99 12.54 -5.64
N ASN A 146 -24.99 13.36 -5.43
CA ASN A 146 -26.39 12.93 -5.21
C ASN A 146 -27.13 12.52 -6.51
N ASN A 147 -26.42 12.36 -7.62
CA ASN A 147 -27.02 12.02 -8.91
C ASN A 147 -27.45 10.55 -8.94
N ILE A 148 -28.77 10.31 -9.05
CA ILE A 148 -29.41 8.99 -9.08
C ILE A 148 -28.85 8.13 -10.22
N ILE A 149 -28.56 8.71 -11.40
CA ILE A 149 -28.03 7.99 -12.55
C ILE A 149 -26.63 7.43 -12.23
N LYS A 150 -25.80 8.20 -11.54
CA LYS A 150 -24.46 7.75 -11.10
C LYS A 150 -24.56 6.65 -10.07
N LYS A 151 -25.55 6.71 -9.14
CA LYS A 151 -25.78 5.66 -8.14
C LYS A 151 -26.23 4.35 -8.78
N VAL A 152 -27.14 4.39 -9.74
CA VAL A 152 -27.59 3.22 -10.49
C VAL A 152 -26.42 2.61 -11.29
N PHE A 153 -25.65 3.44 -11.99
CA PHE A 153 -24.48 2.99 -12.71
C PHE A 153 -23.42 2.35 -11.77
N ALA A 154 -23.17 2.96 -10.61
CA ALA A 154 -22.27 2.42 -9.59
C ALA A 154 -22.73 1.05 -9.07
N HIS A 155 -24.05 0.87 -8.88
CA HIS A 155 -24.64 -0.40 -8.45
C HIS A 155 -24.43 -1.53 -9.50
N PHE A 156 -24.77 -1.26 -10.76
CA PHE A 156 -24.52 -2.23 -11.85
C PHE A 156 -23.05 -2.55 -12.03
N TRP A 157 -22.20 -1.53 -11.94
CA TRP A 157 -20.76 -1.71 -12.02
C TRP A 157 -20.20 -2.56 -10.86
N MET A 158 -20.69 -2.33 -9.64
CA MET A 158 -20.26 -3.10 -8.47
C MET A 158 -20.72 -4.56 -8.56
N ASN A 159 -21.94 -4.82 -9.00
CA ASN A 159 -22.43 -6.19 -9.20
C ASN A 159 -21.63 -6.95 -10.26
N GLY A 160 -21.27 -6.29 -11.37
CA GLY A 160 -20.38 -6.86 -12.38
C GLY A 160 -18.99 -7.17 -11.80
N LEU A 161 -18.47 -6.28 -10.96
CA LEU A 161 -17.18 -6.48 -10.29
C LEU A 161 -17.22 -7.67 -9.31
N LEU A 162 -18.26 -7.78 -8.49
CA LEU A 162 -18.43 -8.91 -7.56
C LEU A 162 -18.44 -10.26 -8.29
N ASN A 163 -19.09 -10.33 -9.45
CA ASN A 163 -19.06 -11.55 -10.26
C ASN A 163 -17.63 -11.88 -10.71
N HIS A 164 -16.87 -10.91 -11.20
CA HIS A 164 -15.48 -11.15 -11.60
C HIS A 164 -14.58 -11.54 -10.41
N LEU A 165 -14.83 -11.00 -9.22
CA LEU A 165 -14.08 -11.38 -8.02
C LEU A 165 -14.40 -12.81 -7.56
N LYS A 166 -15.66 -13.25 -7.72
CA LYS A 166 -16.08 -14.65 -7.43
C LYS A 166 -15.45 -15.67 -8.38
N GLU A 167 -15.17 -15.27 -9.62
CA GLU A 167 -14.57 -16.13 -10.64
C GLU A 167 -13.06 -16.32 -10.45
N LEU A 168 -12.39 -15.56 -9.57
CA LEU A 168 -10.99 -15.77 -9.23
C LEU A 168 -10.80 -17.07 -8.44
N ASP A 169 -9.68 -17.75 -8.64
CA ASP A 169 -9.32 -18.91 -7.79
C ASP A 169 -9.12 -18.49 -6.35
N ARG A 170 -8.50 -17.34 -6.11
CA ARG A 170 -8.40 -16.71 -4.78
C ARG A 170 -8.40 -15.18 -4.88
N MET A 171 -8.95 -14.55 -3.85
CA MET A 171 -8.81 -13.12 -3.59
C MET A 171 -8.03 -12.91 -2.29
N VAL A 172 -6.85 -12.34 -2.39
CA VAL A 172 -6.00 -12.03 -1.23
C VAL A 172 -6.33 -10.64 -0.71
N VAL A 173 -6.59 -10.56 0.58
CA VAL A 173 -6.77 -9.32 1.34
C VAL A 173 -5.72 -9.22 2.44
N LEU A 174 -5.47 -8.02 2.96
CA LEU A 174 -4.30 -7.73 3.78
C LEU A 174 -4.58 -7.72 5.28
N THR A 175 -5.86 -7.65 5.69
CA THR A 175 -6.27 -7.54 7.09
C THR A 175 -7.50 -8.41 7.39
N GLU A 176 -7.69 -8.76 8.67
CA GLU A 176 -8.91 -9.47 9.11
C GLU A 176 -10.18 -8.64 8.90
N GLU A 177 -10.11 -7.31 9.06
CA GLU A 177 -11.23 -6.43 8.79
C GLU A 177 -11.61 -6.46 7.30
N ALA A 178 -10.61 -6.36 6.40
CA ALA A 178 -10.84 -6.51 4.97
C ALA A 178 -11.44 -7.88 4.61
N LYS A 179 -11.03 -8.97 5.28
CA LYS A 179 -11.62 -10.30 5.08
C LYS A 179 -13.10 -10.32 5.48
N LYS A 180 -13.48 -9.66 6.58
CA LYS A 180 -14.88 -9.52 6.99
C LYS A 180 -15.68 -8.68 6.01
N ASP A 181 -15.09 -7.61 5.46
CA ASP A 181 -15.75 -6.76 4.46
C ASP A 181 -16.15 -7.51 3.18
N TRP A 182 -15.46 -8.60 2.86
CA TRP A 182 -15.70 -9.42 1.67
C TRP A 182 -16.24 -10.81 2.00
N GLN A 183 -16.90 -10.98 3.14
CA GLN A 183 -17.42 -12.28 3.62
C GLN A 183 -18.40 -12.98 2.67
N GLU A 184 -19.02 -12.26 1.73
CA GLU A 184 -19.91 -12.84 0.71
C GLU A 184 -19.14 -13.52 -0.44
N LEU A 185 -17.81 -13.35 -0.51
CA LEU A 185 -16.97 -14.04 -1.46
C LEU A 185 -16.41 -15.32 -0.83
N PRO A 186 -16.58 -16.51 -1.48
CA PRO A 186 -16.14 -17.78 -0.90
C PRO A 186 -14.63 -18.01 -0.99
N ASN A 187 -13.93 -17.21 -1.79
CA ASN A 187 -12.54 -17.41 -2.21
C ASN A 187 -11.56 -16.38 -1.59
N VAL A 188 -11.90 -15.79 -0.44
CA VAL A 188 -11.06 -14.78 0.22
C VAL A 188 -10.03 -15.42 1.15
N THR A 189 -8.77 -15.06 0.99
CA THR A 189 -7.64 -15.48 1.83
C THR A 189 -6.92 -14.25 2.37
N LEU A 190 -6.47 -14.30 3.64
CA LEU A 190 -5.70 -13.24 4.26
C LEU A 190 -4.21 -13.55 4.13
N ILE A 191 -3.47 -12.66 3.47
CA ILE A 191 -2.00 -12.64 3.46
C ILE A 191 -1.58 -11.17 3.53
N PRO A 192 -0.91 -10.73 4.60
CA PRO A 192 -0.51 -9.34 4.76
C PRO A 192 0.61 -8.95 3.80
N ASP A 193 0.81 -7.64 3.61
CA ASP A 193 1.98 -7.14 2.93
C ASP A 193 3.25 -7.35 3.76
N PRO A 194 4.39 -7.69 3.13
CA PRO A 194 5.65 -7.85 3.84
C PRO A 194 6.34 -6.52 4.11
N ILE A 195 7.20 -6.48 5.14
CA ILE A 195 8.17 -5.40 5.32
C ILE A 195 9.07 -5.37 4.08
N PRO A 196 9.21 -4.19 3.44
CA PRO A 196 9.85 -4.13 2.13
C PRO A 196 11.38 -4.07 2.17
N PHE A 197 11.97 -4.10 3.35
CA PHE A 197 13.42 -4.08 3.53
C PHE A 197 13.82 -4.85 4.79
N LYS A 198 15.08 -5.24 4.87
CA LYS A 198 15.69 -5.80 6.09
C LYS A 198 16.58 -4.74 6.73
N THR A 199 16.57 -4.71 8.05
CA THR A 199 17.52 -3.94 8.84
C THR A 199 18.06 -4.81 9.97
N SER A 200 19.37 -4.68 10.25
CA SER A 200 20.03 -5.28 11.40
C SER A 200 20.12 -4.30 12.59
N ARG A 201 19.66 -3.07 12.38
CA ARG A 201 19.69 -1.99 13.37
C ARG A 201 18.27 -1.55 13.67
N VAL A 202 18.07 -1.06 14.89
CA VAL A 202 16.86 -0.34 15.31
C VAL A 202 17.20 1.10 15.61
N SER A 203 16.21 2.00 15.59
CA SER A 203 16.40 3.39 16.02
C SER A 203 16.83 3.42 17.48
N THR A 204 17.75 4.32 17.79
CA THR A 204 18.13 4.60 19.20
C THR A 204 17.05 5.38 19.94
N LEU A 205 16.06 5.92 19.26
CA LEU A 205 14.98 6.76 19.75
C LEU A 205 15.45 8.03 20.54
N ASN A 206 16.73 8.40 20.36
CA ASN A 206 17.34 9.56 21.02
C ASN A 206 17.30 10.83 20.17
N SER A 207 16.98 10.71 18.89
CA SER A 207 16.81 11.87 18.02
C SER A 207 15.53 12.61 18.40
N LYS A 208 15.56 13.92 18.37
CA LYS A 208 14.38 14.74 18.64
C LYS A 208 13.58 14.98 17.36
N ARG A 209 13.24 13.87 16.67
CA ARG A 209 12.62 13.89 15.34
C ARG A 209 11.35 13.05 15.32
N VAL A 210 10.25 13.70 14.91
CA VAL A 210 9.01 13.06 14.49
C VAL A 210 9.01 13.02 12.98
N ILE A 211 8.76 11.87 12.38
CA ILE A 211 8.63 11.80 10.92
C ILE A 211 7.25 11.29 10.49
N SER A 212 6.83 11.71 9.31
CA SER A 212 5.68 11.17 8.60
C SER A 212 6.07 10.85 7.16
N ILE A 213 5.63 9.69 6.63
CA ILE A 213 5.92 9.26 5.27
C ILE A 213 4.62 8.92 4.57
N GLY A 214 4.29 9.69 3.53
CA GLY A 214 3.06 9.51 2.76
C GLY A 214 2.87 10.56 1.69
N ARG A 215 2.01 10.30 0.69
CA ARG A 215 1.73 11.27 -0.37
C ARG A 215 1.12 12.56 0.21
N TYR A 216 1.38 13.69 -0.43
CA TYR A 216 0.70 14.95 -0.12
C TYR A 216 -0.70 14.95 -0.73
N THR A 217 -1.61 14.20 -0.12
CA THR A 217 -3.00 14.01 -0.59
C THR A 217 -3.95 14.03 0.61
N TYR A 218 -5.24 14.27 0.34
CA TYR A 218 -6.26 14.36 1.37
C TYR A 218 -6.33 13.12 2.28
N GLU A 219 -6.22 11.92 1.68
CA GLU A 219 -6.29 10.67 2.42
C GLU A 219 -5.17 10.49 3.46
N LYS A 220 -4.00 11.10 3.22
CA LYS A 220 -2.84 10.97 4.13
C LYS A 220 -2.86 11.95 5.31
N GLY A 221 -3.77 12.92 5.30
CA GLY A 221 -4.06 13.75 6.47
C GLY A 221 -2.93 14.66 6.95
N ASN A 222 -1.96 15.01 6.09
CA ASN A 222 -0.85 15.88 6.48
C ASN A 222 -1.33 17.24 7.03
N ASP A 223 -2.49 17.73 6.59
CA ASP A 223 -3.14 18.92 7.12
C ASP A 223 -3.56 18.76 8.59
N LEU A 224 -3.97 17.56 9.00
CA LEU A 224 -4.31 17.23 10.40
C LEU A 224 -3.03 17.16 11.26
N LEU A 225 -1.96 16.57 10.71
CA LEU A 225 -0.68 16.50 11.41
C LEU A 225 -0.09 17.89 11.66
N LEU A 226 -0.14 18.78 10.68
CA LEU A 226 0.33 20.16 10.85
C LEU A 226 -0.46 20.90 11.93
N LYS A 227 -1.79 20.72 11.99
CA LYS A 227 -2.61 21.29 13.08
C LYS A 227 -2.26 20.72 14.45
N ALA A 228 -1.95 19.43 14.55
CA ALA A 228 -1.47 18.82 15.79
C ALA A 228 -0.08 19.32 16.16
N TRP A 229 0.82 19.42 15.17
CA TRP A 229 2.18 19.91 15.38
C TRP A 229 2.21 21.36 15.89
N ALA A 230 1.37 22.25 15.39
CA ALA A 230 1.25 23.63 15.89
C ALA A 230 0.91 23.71 17.40
N LYS A 231 0.30 22.64 17.97
CA LYS A 231 0.06 22.53 19.41
C LYS A 231 1.25 21.93 20.14
N VAL A 232 1.93 20.96 19.53
CA VAL A 232 3.14 20.31 20.05
C VAL A 232 4.27 21.33 20.18
N GLU A 233 4.51 22.10 19.14
CA GLU A 233 5.59 23.08 19.06
C GLU A 233 5.56 24.11 20.18
N LYS A 234 4.37 24.52 20.63
CA LYS A 234 4.18 25.46 21.75
C LYS A 234 4.56 24.88 23.12
N LYS A 235 4.69 23.54 23.22
CA LYS A 235 4.95 22.83 24.49
C LYS A 235 6.30 22.09 24.50
N CYS A 236 7.06 22.22 23.42
CA CYS A 236 8.31 21.50 23.21
C CYS A 236 9.20 22.33 22.27
N ASP A 237 10.42 22.67 22.67
CA ASP A 237 11.27 23.66 21.97
C ASP A 237 12.33 23.04 21.06
N ASP A 238 12.59 21.75 21.14
CA ASP A 238 13.78 21.13 20.57
C ASP A 238 13.49 19.90 19.67
N TRP A 239 12.21 19.59 19.44
CA TRP A 239 11.81 18.54 18.51
C TRP A 239 11.44 19.14 17.14
N VAL A 240 11.65 18.35 16.09
CA VAL A 240 11.32 18.71 14.71
C VAL A 240 10.36 17.70 14.09
N LEU A 241 9.51 18.18 13.20
CA LEU A 241 8.65 17.34 12.33
C LEU A 241 9.17 17.36 10.90
N GLU A 242 9.35 16.18 10.32
CA GLU A 242 9.70 16.05 8.91
C GLU A 242 8.68 15.19 8.18
N ILE A 243 8.12 15.71 7.09
CA ILE A 243 7.13 15.02 6.27
C ILE A 243 7.75 14.70 4.92
N PHE A 244 7.79 13.41 4.55
CA PHE A 244 8.35 12.92 3.29
C PHE A 244 7.24 12.40 2.38
N GLY A 245 7.19 12.87 1.13
CA GLY A 245 6.14 12.39 0.24
C GLY A 245 6.22 12.89 -1.19
N MET A 246 5.41 12.24 -2.03
CA MET A 246 5.17 12.67 -3.40
C MET A 246 3.86 13.48 -3.48
N GLY A 247 3.80 14.43 -4.37
CA GLY A 247 2.61 15.27 -4.59
C GLY A 247 2.92 16.77 -4.47
N ASP A 248 1.87 17.59 -4.57
CA ASP A 248 1.98 19.03 -4.43
C ASP A 248 2.08 19.42 -2.95
N ARG A 249 3.16 20.08 -2.57
CA ARG A 249 3.44 20.55 -1.21
C ARG A 249 2.92 21.97 -0.95
N ASN A 250 2.62 22.73 -2.00
CA ASN A 250 2.27 24.15 -1.86
C ASN A 250 1.10 24.40 -0.90
N PRO A 251 -0.01 23.63 -0.92
CA PRO A 251 -1.11 23.82 0.03
C PRO A 251 -0.68 23.61 1.50
N TYR A 252 0.30 22.72 1.73
CA TYR A 252 0.81 22.44 3.08
C TYR A 252 1.83 23.47 3.56
N ILE A 253 2.65 24.02 2.64
CA ILE A 253 3.54 25.17 2.92
C ILE A 253 2.71 26.39 3.32
N GLN A 254 1.63 26.66 2.60
CA GLN A 254 0.71 27.73 2.95
C GLN A 254 0.09 27.51 4.33
N LEU A 255 -0.35 26.27 4.62
CA LEU A 255 -0.95 25.92 5.91
C LEU A 255 0.07 26.06 7.08
N LEU A 256 1.37 25.74 6.87
CA LEU A 256 2.42 25.99 7.87
C LEU A 256 2.46 27.45 8.27
N SER A 257 2.48 28.36 7.28
CA SER A 257 2.48 29.80 7.53
C SER A 257 1.20 30.28 8.23
N GLU A 258 0.01 29.80 7.79
CA GLU A 258 -1.28 30.13 8.40
C GLU A 258 -1.37 29.70 9.89
N LEU A 259 -0.76 28.56 10.23
CA LEU A 259 -0.72 28.03 11.60
C LEU A 259 0.38 28.68 12.46
N GLY A 260 1.27 29.48 11.86
CA GLY A 260 2.40 30.11 12.54
C GLY A 260 3.45 29.12 13.02
N ILE A 261 3.61 28.00 12.33
CA ILE A 261 4.64 26.97 12.66
C ILE A 261 6.00 27.49 12.21
N ASP A 262 7.01 27.34 13.07
CA ASP A 262 8.39 27.70 12.75
C ASP A 262 8.95 26.76 11.68
N GLU A 263 9.33 27.33 10.53
CA GLU A 263 9.89 26.58 9.38
C GLU A 263 11.20 25.84 9.73
N SER A 264 11.93 26.26 10.76
CA SER A 264 13.11 25.55 11.25
C SER A 264 12.74 24.26 11.99
N ARG A 265 11.48 24.12 12.41
CA ARG A 265 10.97 23.01 13.21
C ARG A 265 9.98 22.10 12.48
N CYS A 266 9.55 22.48 11.29
CA CYS A 266 8.72 21.64 10.45
C CYS A 266 9.14 21.72 8.98
N SER A 267 9.51 20.62 8.38
CA SER A 267 9.99 20.59 6.99
C SER A 267 9.24 19.57 6.13
N LEU A 268 8.97 19.97 4.89
CA LEU A 268 8.25 19.18 3.89
C LEU A 268 9.19 18.74 2.78
N HIS A 269 9.40 17.44 2.64
CA HIS A 269 10.38 16.85 1.73
C HIS A 269 9.71 16.08 0.58
N ARG A 270 10.49 15.80 -0.47
CA ARG A 270 10.11 14.85 -1.53
C ARG A 270 10.19 13.42 -0.99
N SER A 271 9.55 12.47 -1.72
CA SER A 271 9.65 11.05 -1.38
C SER A 271 11.10 10.56 -1.41
N LEU A 272 11.44 9.69 -0.46
CA LEU A 272 12.71 8.99 -0.40
C LEU A 272 12.63 7.69 -1.22
N ARG A 273 13.72 7.32 -1.91
CA ARG A 273 13.86 5.99 -2.53
C ARG A 273 14.11 4.92 -1.48
N ASP A 274 14.96 5.23 -0.52
CA ASP A 274 15.21 4.40 0.67
C ASP A 274 14.78 5.17 1.92
N VAL A 275 13.81 4.62 2.62
CA VAL A 275 13.23 5.23 3.82
C VAL A 275 13.85 4.72 5.11
N ARG A 276 14.73 3.71 5.03
CA ARG A 276 15.30 3.04 6.22
C ARG A 276 16.03 4.00 7.14
N GLU A 277 16.93 4.80 6.57
CA GLU A 277 17.70 5.76 7.38
C GLU A 277 16.79 6.79 8.04
N ALA A 278 15.72 7.24 7.36
CA ALA A 278 14.76 8.14 7.98
C ALA A 278 14.08 7.52 9.21
N TYR A 279 13.70 6.24 9.14
CA TYR A 279 13.16 5.54 10.31
C TYR A 279 14.22 5.31 11.40
N LEU A 280 15.46 4.94 11.03
CA LEU A 280 16.54 4.71 12.00
C LEU A 280 16.97 5.98 12.72
N ASP A 281 16.81 7.14 12.08
CA ASP A 281 17.18 8.45 12.59
C ASP A 281 16.02 9.22 13.24
N CYS A 282 14.85 8.62 13.40
CA CYS A 282 13.73 9.25 14.09
C CYS A 282 13.38 8.56 15.41
N SER A 283 12.60 9.23 16.25
CA SER A 283 12.16 8.71 17.54
C SER A 283 10.65 8.42 17.60
N ILE A 284 9.87 9.01 16.71
CA ILE A 284 8.41 8.82 16.63
C ILE A 284 8.01 8.85 15.16
N PHE A 285 7.15 7.91 14.76
CA PHE A 285 6.50 7.92 13.46
C PHE A 285 5.04 8.38 13.62
N ALA A 286 4.65 9.41 12.87
CA ALA A 286 3.30 9.98 12.88
C ALA A 286 2.53 9.60 11.62
N LEU A 287 1.38 8.92 11.76
CA LEU A 287 0.49 8.54 10.66
C LEU A 287 -0.89 9.19 10.82
N PRO A 288 -1.11 10.38 10.26
CA PRO A 288 -2.36 11.13 10.40
C PRO A 288 -3.42 10.73 9.36
N SER A 289 -3.31 9.55 8.75
CA SER A 289 -4.15 9.13 7.62
C SER A 289 -5.63 9.09 7.98
N ARG A 290 -6.47 9.59 7.07
CA ARG A 290 -7.93 9.49 7.17
C ARG A 290 -8.42 8.09 6.87
N PHE A 291 -7.73 7.37 5.99
CA PHE A 291 -7.97 5.96 5.70
C PHE A 291 -6.72 5.31 5.09
N GLU A 292 -6.58 4.02 5.30
CA GLU A 292 -5.50 3.17 4.78
C GLU A 292 -6.07 1.87 4.20
N GLY A 293 -5.35 1.30 3.23
CA GLY A 293 -5.64 -0.06 2.76
C GLY A 293 -5.00 -1.13 3.64
N PHE A 294 -3.76 -0.88 4.06
CA PHE A 294 -2.99 -1.69 5.00
C PHE A 294 -2.15 -0.81 5.93
N GLY A 295 -1.40 0.12 5.38
CA GLY A 295 -0.49 0.97 6.15
C GLY A 295 0.93 0.41 6.20
N LEU A 296 1.51 0.11 5.04
CA LEU A 296 2.86 -0.42 4.90
C LEU A 296 3.90 0.37 5.72
N VAL A 297 3.78 1.69 5.77
CA VAL A 297 4.66 2.58 6.54
C VAL A 297 4.64 2.33 8.06
N ILE A 298 3.55 1.72 8.58
CA ILE A 298 3.46 1.33 9.99
C ILE A 298 4.43 0.20 10.26
N ILE A 299 4.36 -0.88 9.49
CA ILE A 299 5.24 -2.04 9.67
C ILE A 299 6.69 -1.72 9.34
N GLU A 300 6.94 -0.74 8.46
CA GLU A 300 8.26 -0.20 8.20
C GLU A 300 8.86 0.49 9.43
N ALA A 301 8.10 1.42 10.04
CA ALA A 301 8.51 2.10 11.28
C ALA A 301 8.71 1.11 12.43
N MET A 302 7.74 0.19 12.62
CA MET A 302 7.82 -0.85 13.66
C MET A 302 9.05 -1.74 13.49
N SER A 303 9.42 -2.12 12.25
CA SER A 303 10.60 -2.94 11.97
C SER A 303 11.92 -2.24 12.29
N CYS A 304 11.90 -0.91 12.37
CA CYS A 304 13.02 -0.10 12.84
C CYS A 304 12.94 0.22 14.34
N GLY A 305 12.02 -0.38 15.08
CA GLY A 305 11.84 -0.14 16.50
C GLY A 305 11.26 1.25 16.83
N VAL A 306 10.57 1.89 15.87
CA VAL A 306 10.01 3.23 16.05
C VAL A 306 8.55 3.13 16.44
N PRO A 307 8.14 3.71 17.59
CA PRO A 307 6.74 3.74 18.01
C PRO A 307 5.92 4.61 17.05
N VAL A 308 4.72 4.13 16.74
CA VAL A 308 3.79 4.78 15.81
C VAL A 308 2.68 5.47 16.57
N VAL A 309 2.36 6.72 16.21
CA VAL A 309 1.13 7.41 16.60
C VAL A 309 0.26 7.54 15.37
N ALA A 310 -0.92 6.93 15.36
CA ALA A 310 -1.79 6.89 14.19
C ALA A 310 -3.25 7.15 14.56
N PHE A 311 -4.01 7.79 13.66
CA PHE A 311 -5.47 7.74 13.80
C PHE A 311 -5.97 6.29 13.65
N ASP A 312 -6.96 5.92 14.47
CA ASP A 312 -7.64 4.62 14.42
C ASP A 312 -8.58 4.55 13.21
N CYS A 313 -8.00 4.59 12.01
CA CYS A 313 -8.76 4.48 10.77
C CYS A 313 -8.91 3.02 10.31
N GLU A 314 -9.95 2.78 9.49
CA GLU A 314 -10.32 1.44 9.00
C GLU A 314 -9.19 0.75 8.22
N ASN A 315 -9.15 -0.57 8.32
CA ASN A 315 -8.31 -1.53 7.56
C ASN A 315 -6.80 -1.40 7.71
N GLY A 316 -6.28 -0.34 8.29
CA GLY A 316 -4.85 -0.13 8.44
C GLY A 316 -4.41 -0.21 9.91
N PRO A 317 -4.28 0.95 10.57
CA PRO A 317 -3.66 1.07 11.88
C PRO A 317 -4.22 0.10 12.92
N ARG A 318 -5.56 -0.01 13.04
CA ARG A 318 -6.22 -0.89 14.06
C ARG A 318 -5.97 -2.38 13.87
N ASN A 319 -5.56 -2.82 12.67
CA ASN A 319 -5.24 -4.22 12.39
C ASN A 319 -3.76 -4.54 12.64
N ILE A 320 -2.92 -3.51 12.72
CA ILE A 320 -1.47 -3.64 12.88
C ILE A 320 -1.06 -3.29 14.30
N ILE A 321 -1.53 -2.14 14.81
CA ILE A 321 -1.14 -1.58 16.10
C ILE A 321 -2.03 -2.11 17.21
N LYS A 322 -1.39 -2.63 18.25
CA LYS A 322 -2.02 -2.94 19.53
C LYS A 322 -1.85 -1.73 20.45
N ASN A 323 -2.96 -1.00 20.64
CA ASN A 323 -2.96 0.30 21.30
C ASN A 323 -2.28 0.28 22.69
N TYR A 324 -1.39 1.23 22.93
CA TYR A 324 -0.53 1.38 24.12
C TYR A 324 0.38 0.17 24.42
N PHE A 325 0.53 -0.76 23.47
CA PHE A 325 1.49 -1.86 23.60
C PHE A 325 2.65 -1.71 22.61
N ASP A 326 2.36 -1.58 21.29
CA ASP A 326 3.37 -1.46 20.23
C ASP A 326 3.19 -0.19 19.36
N GLY A 327 2.33 0.72 19.81
CA GLY A 327 2.03 2.00 19.20
C GLY A 327 0.83 2.65 19.89
N ILE A 328 0.38 3.79 19.38
CA ILE A 328 -0.76 4.53 19.92
C ILE A 328 -1.78 4.77 18.82
N LEU A 329 -3.01 4.31 19.05
CA LEU A 329 -4.17 4.62 18.24
C LEU A 329 -4.93 5.80 18.85
N VAL A 330 -5.17 6.80 18.03
CA VAL A 330 -5.86 8.06 18.38
C VAL A 330 -7.23 8.06 17.73
N THR A 331 -8.23 8.58 18.42
CA THR A 331 -9.58 8.78 17.88
C THR A 331 -9.52 9.50 16.53
N PRO A 332 -10.19 8.99 15.48
CA PRO A 332 -10.13 9.57 14.15
C PRO A 332 -10.47 11.07 14.16
N PHE A 333 -9.55 11.87 13.61
CA PHE A 333 -9.64 13.34 13.47
C PHE A 333 -9.56 14.15 14.76
N ASP A 334 -9.34 13.53 15.92
CA ASP A 334 -9.10 14.25 17.16
C ASP A 334 -7.65 14.77 17.18
N ILE A 335 -7.52 16.05 16.83
CA ILE A 335 -6.22 16.74 16.74
C ILE A 335 -5.62 16.99 18.10
N ASP A 336 -6.45 17.21 19.12
CA ASP A 336 -5.99 17.46 20.50
C ASP A 336 -5.42 16.18 21.10
N GLU A 337 -6.14 15.08 21.01
CA GLU A 337 -5.66 13.76 21.44
C GLU A 337 -4.38 13.36 20.68
N TYR A 338 -4.30 13.68 19.36
CA TYR A 338 -3.11 13.39 18.57
C TYR A 338 -1.89 14.16 19.05
N ALA A 339 -2.05 15.47 19.30
CA ALA A 339 -0.99 16.32 19.82
C ALA A 339 -0.54 15.87 21.22
N ASP A 340 -1.49 15.53 22.11
CA ASP A 340 -1.19 15.09 23.48
C ASP A 340 -0.43 13.74 23.48
N ASN A 341 -0.76 12.80 22.57
CA ASN A 341 -0.03 11.55 22.45
C ASN A 341 1.37 11.73 21.85
N LEU A 342 1.57 12.67 20.91
CA LEU A 342 2.92 13.05 20.49
C LEU A 342 3.74 13.62 21.66
N LEU A 343 3.18 14.56 22.41
CA LEU A 343 3.83 15.14 23.60
C LEU A 343 4.14 14.09 24.67
N ARG A 344 3.23 13.14 24.88
CA ARG A 344 3.43 12.02 25.79
C ARG A 344 4.67 11.20 25.44
N LEU A 345 4.88 10.91 24.15
CA LEU A 345 6.08 10.21 23.68
C LEU A 345 7.32 11.11 23.69
N ILE A 346 7.19 12.39 23.41
CA ILE A 346 8.26 13.38 23.45
C ILE A 346 8.85 13.48 24.85
N HIS A 347 8.00 13.58 25.88
CA HIS A 347 8.41 13.81 27.27
C HIS A 347 8.65 12.52 28.09
N ASN A 348 8.43 11.33 27.52
CA ASN A 348 8.58 10.06 28.23
C ASN A 348 9.43 9.06 27.44
N ASP A 349 10.73 9.13 27.66
CA ASP A 349 11.72 8.25 27.04
C ASP A 349 11.42 6.77 27.31
N ASN A 350 11.10 6.42 28.55
CA ASN A 350 10.81 5.03 28.92
C ASN A 350 9.63 4.46 28.15
N LEU A 351 8.54 5.23 28.03
CA LEU A 351 7.37 4.81 27.23
C LEU A 351 7.74 4.67 25.77
N ARG A 352 8.52 5.62 25.23
CA ARG A 352 8.96 5.60 23.82
C ARG A 352 9.81 4.37 23.52
N TYR A 353 10.77 4.02 24.41
CA TYR A 353 11.57 2.81 24.28
C TYR A 353 10.75 1.53 24.43
N GLN A 354 9.83 1.48 25.39
CA GLN A 354 8.97 0.33 25.60
C GLN A 354 8.11 0.04 24.36
N LEU A 355 7.41 1.06 23.85
CA LEU A 355 6.58 0.92 22.65
C LEU A 355 7.42 0.56 21.43
N GLY A 356 8.60 1.16 21.26
CA GLY A 356 9.52 0.87 20.17
C GLY A 356 10.02 -0.59 20.18
N SER A 357 10.38 -1.12 21.35
CA SER A 357 10.78 -2.52 21.52
C SER A 357 9.64 -3.49 21.13
N HIS A 358 8.43 -3.26 21.64
CA HIS A 358 7.29 -4.09 21.32
C HIS A 358 6.89 -3.96 19.83
N ALA A 359 7.04 -2.75 19.24
CA ALA A 359 6.81 -2.52 17.81
C ALA A 359 7.75 -3.40 16.97
N TYR A 360 9.04 -3.42 17.31
CA TYR A 360 10.02 -4.26 16.63
C TYR A 360 9.64 -5.75 16.70
N GLU A 361 9.31 -6.25 17.89
CA GLU A 361 8.89 -7.64 18.08
C GLU A 361 7.62 -7.97 17.29
N SER A 362 6.60 -7.10 17.37
CA SER A 362 5.33 -7.28 16.66
C SER A 362 5.47 -7.26 15.14
N SER A 363 6.48 -6.55 14.62
CA SER A 363 6.74 -6.45 13.19
C SER A 363 7.20 -7.75 12.55
N ASN A 364 7.78 -8.69 13.33
CA ASN A 364 8.35 -9.94 12.82
C ASN A 364 7.34 -10.80 12.04
N LYS A 365 6.05 -10.73 12.37
CA LYS A 365 4.99 -11.44 11.62
C LYS A 365 4.85 -10.99 10.17
N TYR A 366 5.40 -9.81 9.84
CA TYR A 366 5.40 -9.24 8.48
C TYR A 366 6.74 -9.43 7.75
N ALA A 367 7.66 -10.22 8.32
CA ALA A 367 8.92 -10.54 7.65
C ALA A 367 8.63 -11.24 6.30
N ILE A 368 9.38 -10.86 5.26
CA ILE A 368 9.15 -11.35 3.89
C ILE A 368 9.20 -12.87 3.81
N GLU A 369 10.03 -13.53 4.63
CA GLU A 369 10.15 -14.98 4.67
C GLU A 369 8.84 -15.65 5.08
N GLY A 370 8.20 -15.15 6.13
CA GLY A 370 6.92 -15.68 6.65
C GLY A 370 5.77 -15.39 5.69
N VAL A 371 5.74 -14.18 5.11
CA VAL A 371 4.72 -13.81 4.13
C VAL A 371 4.88 -14.60 2.83
N ALA A 372 6.09 -14.77 2.33
CA ALA A 372 6.36 -15.56 1.12
C ALA A 372 6.04 -17.05 1.31
N LEU A 373 6.20 -17.59 2.53
CA LEU A 373 5.76 -18.95 2.85
C LEU A 373 4.23 -19.08 2.75
N GLN A 374 3.46 -18.09 3.22
CA GLN A 374 2.00 -18.09 3.06
C GLN A 374 1.60 -18.06 1.58
N TRP A 375 2.27 -17.24 0.77
CA TRP A 375 2.06 -17.22 -0.67
C TRP A 375 2.41 -18.56 -1.32
N LYS A 376 3.51 -19.20 -0.92
CA LYS A 376 3.89 -20.52 -1.43
C LYS A 376 2.83 -21.57 -1.11
N ILE A 377 2.31 -21.59 0.11
CA ILE A 377 1.24 -22.51 0.54
C ILE A 377 0.00 -22.27 -0.34
N LEU A 378 -0.40 -21.03 -0.54
CA LEU A 378 -1.51 -20.67 -1.42
C LEU A 378 -1.29 -21.16 -2.86
N PHE A 379 -0.08 -21.00 -3.40
CA PHE A 379 0.25 -21.46 -4.75
C PHE A 379 0.15 -22.98 -4.86
N ASP A 380 0.69 -23.70 -3.88
CA ASP A 380 0.63 -25.17 -3.83
C ASP A 380 -0.83 -25.68 -3.75
N GLU A 381 -1.67 -25.03 -2.93
CA GLU A 381 -3.10 -25.32 -2.77
C GLU A 381 -3.86 -25.17 -4.10
N ILE A 382 -3.81 -23.98 -4.72
CA ILE A 382 -4.63 -23.70 -5.90
C ILE A 382 -4.17 -24.40 -7.18
N THR A 383 -2.90 -24.83 -7.24
CA THR A 383 -2.38 -25.58 -8.38
C THR A 383 -2.51 -27.10 -8.20
N GLY A 384 -3.14 -27.56 -7.13
CA GLY A 384 -3.34 -29.00 -6.86
C GLY A 384 -2.06 -29.73 -6.45
N ASN A 385 -1.05 -29.01 -5.95
CA ASN A 385 0.20 -29.59 -5.47
C ASN A 385 0.21 -29.78 -3.95
N GLU A 386 -0.94 -29.84 -3.30
CA GLU A 386 -1.02 -30.23 -1.89
C GLU A 386 -0.45 -31.62 -1.71
N ARG A 387 0.45 -31.76 -0.75
CA ARG A 387 0.97 -33.07 -0.37
C ARG A 387 -0.10 -33.79 0.42
N ILE A 388 -0.53 -34.94 -0.10
CA ILE A 388 -1.10 -36.02 0.69
C ILE A 388 -0.03 -36.52 1.68
#